data_fc5e7769f0f163cd8cc2a9137c6d4e0a
#
_entry.id   fc5e7769f0f163cd8cc2a9137c6d4e0a
#
_cell.length_a   1.000
_cell.length_b   1.000
_cell.length_c   1.000
_cell.angle_alpha   90.00
_cell.angle_beta   90.00
_cell.angle_gamma   90.00
#
_symmetry.space_group_name_H-M   'P 1'
#
loop_
_entity.id
_entity.type
_entity.pdbx_description
1 polymer ?
#
loop_
_entity_poly.entity_id
_entity_poly.type
_entity_poly.pdbx_seq_one_letter_code
_entity_poly.pdbx_strand_id
1 'polypeptide(L)'
;MCIRDRFTALQQGTVDGQENPLSVIISAKFDQVQKHLTLTGHVYSPCIFVMNKASFDKLSAADKQAFLDAAKEGTKANRARVDEDDAKGVADLRAKGMTVIDNVDKAKFVAALAPVNAEFEKQFGKAAIDKIRDVK
;
A
#
# COMPACT_ATOMS: atom_id res chain seq x y z
N MET A 1 11.99 1.24 -11.80
CA MET A 1 11.04 0.59 -12.72
C MET A 1 9.72 1.36 -12.64
N CYS A 2 9.25 1.91 -13.76
CA CYS A 2 8.00 2.68 -13.79
C CYS A 2 6.79 1.76 -13.66
N ILE A 3 5.66 2.30 -13.18
CA ILE A 3 4.41 1.52 -12.98
C ILE A 3 3.95 0.85 -14.29
N ARG A 4 4.19 1.47 -15.45
CA ARG A 4 3.79 0.95 -16.77
C ARG A 4 4.59 -0.27 -17.21
N ASP A 5 5.81 -0.45 -16.69
CA ASP A 5 6.71 -1.53 -17.15
C ASP A 5 6.50 -2.84 -16.37
N ARG A 6 5.81 -2.79 -15.20
CA ARG A 6 5.64 -3.97 -14.34
C ARG A 6 4.81 -5.07 -14.98
N PHE A 7 3.69 -4.72 -15.63
CA PHE A 7 2.85 -5.71 -16.28
C PHE A 7 3.63 -6.47 -17.35
N THR A 8 4.32 -5.75 -18.22
CA THR A 8 5.15 -6.35 -19.28
C THR A 8 6.30 -7.16 -18.72
N ALA A 9 6.97 -6.68 -17.66
CA ALA A 9 8.06 -7.41 -17.02
C ALA A 9 7.59 -8.72 -16.38
N LEU A 10 6.42 -8.73 -15.73
CA LEU A 10 5.77 -9.94 -15.20
C LEU A 10 5.33 -10.88 -16.33
N GLN A 11 4.77 -10.34 -17.40
CA GLN A 11 4.30 -11.12 -18.55
C GLN A 11 5.47 -11.81 -19.27
N GLN A 12 6.60 -11.14 -19.39
CA GLN A 12 7.80 -11.67 -20.06
C GLN A 12 8.70 -12.50 -19.14
N GLY A 13 8.38 -12.60 -17.84
CA GLY A 13 9.21 -13.31 -16.88
C GLY A 13 10.53 -12.60 -16.56
N THR A 14 10.64 -11.30 -16.84
CA THR A 14 11.81 -10.49 -16.46
C THR A 14 11.89 -10.34 -14.93
N VAL A 15 10.72 -10.35 -14.27
CA VAL A 15 10.57 -10.45 -12.81
C VAL A 15 9.58 -11.56 -12.49
N ASP A 16 9.82 -12.30 -11.42
CA ASP A 16 9.03 -13.47 -11.04
C ASP A 16 7.76 -13.10 -10.25
N GLY A 17 7.76 -11.96 -9.59
CA GLY A 17 6.65 -11.52 -8.75
C GLY A 17 6.71 -10.03 -8.42
N GLN A 18 5.72 -9.59 -7.67
CA GLN A 18 5.58 -8.22 -7.20
C GLN A 18 4.87 -8.18 -5.84
N GLU A 19 4.99 -7.11 -5.12
CA GLU A 19 4.17 -6.80 -3.96
C GLU A 19 3.48 -5.45 -4.16
N ASN A 20 2.20 -5.38 -3.85
CA ASN A 20 1.40 -4.15 -3.92
C ASN A 20 0.08 -4.33 -3.16
N PRO A 21 -0.59 -3.24 -2.77
CA PRO A 21 -1.98 -3.29 -2.29
C PRO A 21 -2.93 -3.90 -3.32
N LEU A 22 -4.04 -4.48 -2.86
CA LEU A 22 -5.05 -5.12 -3.74
C LEU A 22 -5.58 -4.16 -4.81
N SER A 23 -5.83 -2.91 -4.45
CA SER A 23 -6.29 -1.87 -5.38
C SER A 23 -5.33 -1.67 -6.57
N VAL A 24 -4.02 -1.78 -6.34
CA VAL A 24 -3.00 -1.70 -7.40
C VAL A 24 -2.98 -2.98 -8.25
N ILE A 25 -3.07 -4.15 -7.63
CA ILE A 25 -3.12 -5.44 -8.32
C ILE A 25 -4.32 -5.48 -9.29
N ILE A 26 -5.48 -5.05 -8.82
CA ILE A 26 -6.73 -5.00 -9.59
C ILE A 26 -6.63 -3.98 -10.73
N SER A 27 -6.25 -2.74 -10.42
CA SER A 27 -6.20 -1.66 -11.41
C SER A 27 -5.14 -1.87 -12.49
N ALA A 28 -4.00 -2.49 -12.14
CA ALA A 28 -2.93 -2.85 -13.07
C ALA A 28 -3.17 -4.20 -13.77
N LYS A 29 -4.27 -4.90 -13.46
CA LYS A 29 -4.64 -6.20 -14.05
C LYS A 29 -3.56 -7.27 -13.90
N PHE A 30 -2.87 -7.31 -12.75
CA PHE A 30 -1.82 -8.29 -12.51
C PHE A 30 -2.35 -9.72 -12.39
N ASP A 31 -3.64 -9.89 -12.13
CA ASP A 31 -4.36 -11.16 -12.23
C ASP A 31 -4.20 -11.87 -13.58
N GLN A 32 -3.92 -11.14 -14.65
CA GLN A 32 -3.70 -11.71 -15.99
C GLN A 32 -2.29 -12.31 -16.17
N VAL A 33 -1.33 -11.89 -15.38
CA VAL A 33 0.10 -12.27 -15.51
C VAL A 33 0.65 -12.94 -14.26
N GLN A 34 -0.12 -13.02 -13.17
CA GLN A 34 0.24 -13.67 -11.92
C GLN A 34 -0.87 -14.64 -11.49
N LYS A 35 -0.48 -15.86 -11.06
CA LYS A 35 -1.43 -16.92 -10.67
C LYS A 35 -1.68 -17.00 -9.17
N HIS A 36 -0.75 -16.47 -8.37
CA HIS A 36 -0.77 -16.60 -6.92
C HIS A 36 -0.84 -15.23 -6.26
N LEU A 37 -1.62 -15.13 -5.18
CA LEU A 37 -1.73 -13.97 -4.32
C LEU A 37 -1.58 -14.41 -2.86
N THR A 38 -0.66 -13.80 -2.13
CA THR A 38 -0.48 -14.03 -0.69
C THR A 38 -0.81 -12.77 0.09
N LEU A 39 -1.76 -12.85 1.02
CA LEU A 39 -2.24 -11.72 1.81
C LEU A 39 -1.34 -11.51 3.03
N THR A 40 -0.14 -11.00 2.82
CA THR A 40 0.86 -10.82 3.89
C THR A 40 0.56 -9.66 4.82
N GLY A 41 -0.04 -8.57 4.31
CA GLY A 41 -0.33 -7.37 5.10
C GLY A 41 0.93 -6.78 5.75
N HIS A 42 2.07 -6.83 5.08
CA HIS A 42 3.40 -6.52 5.62
C HIS A 42 3.78 -5.04 5.53
N VAL A 43 3.05 -4.25 4.75
CA VAL A 43 3.30 -2.82 4.56
C VAL A 43 2.01 -2.02 4.76
N TYR A 44 2.09 -0.96 5.55
CA TYR A 44 1.10 0.11 5.56
C TYR A 44 1.62 1.25 4.68
N SER A 45 0.91 1.55 3.59
CA SER A 45 1.34 2.53 2.57
C SER A 45 0.44 3.77 2.61
N PRO A 46 0.67 4.73 3.54
CA PRO A 46 -0.12 5.94 3.60
C PRO A 46 0.20 6.85 2.41
N CYS A 47 -0.84 7.36 1.75
CA CYS A 47 -0.71 8.42 0.76
C CYS A 47 -0.97 9.78 1.40
N ILE A 48 -0.05 10.73 1.20
CA ILE A 48 -0.16 12.08 1.74
C ILE A 48 -0.60 13.02 0.62
N PHE A 49 -1.69 13.76 0.84
CA PHE A 49 -2.12 14.83 -0.03
C PHE A 49 -1.24 16.05 0.24
N VAL A 50 -0.45 16.47 -0.74
CA VAL A 50 0.48 17.58 -0.58
C VAL A 50 0.32 18.62 -1.70
N MET A 51 0.55 19.88 -1.34
CA MET A 51 0.63 20.99 -2.27
C MET A 51 1.88 21.81 -1.96
N ASN A 52 2.49 22.39 -2.99
CA ASN A 52 3.62 23.30 -2.78
C ASN A 52 3.19 24.50 -1.92
N LYS A 53 3.94 24.77 -0.84
CA LYS A 53 3.60 25.82 0.11
C LYS A 53 3.50 27.20 -0.54
N ALA A 54 4.43 27.56 -1.40
CA ALA A 54 4.43 28.89 -2.05
C ALA A 54 3.22 29.06 -3.00
N SER A 55 2.75 27.98 -3.61
CA SER A 55 1.51 27.99 -4.44
C SER A 55 0.27 28.13 -3.55
N PHE A 56 0.22 27.40 -2.44
CA PHE A 56 -0.88 27.48 -1.50
C PHE A 56 -0.98 28.88 -0.85
N ASP A 57 0.15 29.47 -0.47
CA ASP A 57 0.19 30.79 0.17
C ASP A 57 -0.35 31.92 -0.72
N LYS A 58 -0.25 31.78 -2.05
CA LYS A 58 -0.77 32.75 -3.03
C LYS A 58 -2.29 32.70 -3.22
N LEU A 59 -2.96 31.65 -2.74
CA LEU A 59 -4.40 31.52 -2.84
C LEU A 59 -5.10 32.52 -1.92
N SER A 60 -6.33 32.93 -2.33
CA SER A 60 -7.21 33.68 -1.43
C SER A 60 -7.61 32.84 -0.23
N ALA A 61 -8.11 33.47 0.83
CA ALA A 61 -8.60 32.75 2.01
C ALA A 61 -9.74 31.78 1.66
N ALA A 62 -10.64 32.17 0.74
CA ALA A 62 -11.75 31.34 0.25
C ALA A 62 -11.22 30.12 -0.52
N ASP A 63 -10.24 30.30 -1.42
CA ASP A 63 -9.66 29.22 -2.18
C ASP A 63 -8.88 28.25 -1.28
N LYS A 64 -8.11 28.76 -0.31
CA LYS A 64 -7.43 27.91 0.69
C LYS A 64 -8.42 27.01 1.42
N GLN A 65 -9.54 27.57 1.87
CA GLN A 65 -10.57 26.78 2.54
C GLN A 65 -11.19 25.75 1.61
N ALA A 66 -11.50 26.13 0.36
CA ALA A 66 -12.02 25.20 -0.64
C ALA A 66 -11.07 24.03 -0.92
N PHE A 67 -9.75 24.29 -1.05
CA PHE A 67 -8.75 23.23 -1.20
C PHE A 67 -8.70 22.28 0.01
N LEU A 68 -8.75 22.82 1.24
CA LEU A 68 -8.74 22.00 2.45
C LEU A 68 -10.02 21.13 2.56
N ASP A 69 -11.15 21.66 2.22
CA ASP A 69 -12.42 20.93 2.27
C ASP A 69 -12.49 19.87 1.16
N ALA A 70 -12.05 20.20 -0.04
CA ALA A 70 -11.94 19.23 -1.13
C ALA A 70 -10.96 18.10 -0.81
N ALA A 71 -9.82 18.41 -0.15
CA ALA A 71 -8.86 17.38 0.29
C ALA A 71 -9.45 16.44 1.35
N LYS A 72 -10.27 16.95 2.27
CA LYS A 72 -10.98 16.11 3.27
C LYS A 72 -11.98 15.17 2.58
N GLU A 73 -12.81 15.68 1.68
CA GLU A 73 -13.78 14.86 0.96
C GLU A 73 -13.09 13.86 0.03
N GLY A 74 -12.04 14.27 -0.68
CA GLY A 74 -11.22 13.38 -1.50
C GLY A 74 -10.57 12.26 -0.69
N THR A 75 -10.06 12.57 0.51
CA THR A 75 -9.49 11.56 1.43
C THR A 75 -10.56 10.57 1.88
N LYS A 76 -11.76 11.05 2.24
CA LYS A 76 -12.87 10.19 2.64
C LYS A 76 -13.32 9.25 1.51
N ALA A 77 -13.46 9.78 0.30
CA ALA A 77 -13.84 9.00 -0.87
C ALA A 77 -12.76 7.95 -1.22
N ASN A 78 -11.48 8.34 -1.15
CA ASN A 78 -10.36 7.42 -1.40
C ASN A 78 -10.33 6.28 -0.39
N ARG A 79 -10.47 6.55 0.91
CA ARG A 79 -10.51 5.51 1.95
C ARG A 79 -11.67 4.55 1.74
N ALA A 80 -12.88 5.07 1.49
CA ALA A 80 -14.05 4.23 1.23
C ALA A 80 -13.83 3.31 0.01
N ARG A 81 -13.16 3.81 -1.03
CA ARG A 81 -12.81 3.01 -2.21
C ARG A 81 -11.80 1.92 -1.90
N VAL A 82 -10.76 2.22 -1.11
CA VAL A 82 -9.76 1.23 -0.69
C VAL A 82 -10.40 0.14 0.16
N ASP A 83 -11.25 0.52 1.13
CA ASP A 83 -11.99 -0.42 1.97
C ASP A 83 -12.89 -1.35 1.13
N GLU A 84 -13.53 -0.81 0.08
CA GLU A 84 -14.34 -1.61 -0.85
C GLU A 84 -13.48 -2.56 -1.68
N ASP A 85 -12.37 -2.08 -2.23
CA ASP A 85 -11.44 -2.92 -2.99
C ASP A 85 -10.82 -4.02 -2.12
N ASP A 86 -10.50 -3.75 -0.86
CA ASP A 86 -10.01 -4.77 0.08
C ASP A 86 -11.10 -5.79 0.45
N ALA A 87 -12.33 -5.34 0.66
CA ALA A 87 -13.44 -6.23 1.03
C ALA A 87 -13.86 -7.17 -0.11
N LYS A 88 -13.88 -6.69 -1.35
CA LYS A 88 -14.36 -7.44 -2.53
C LYS A 88 -13.23 -8.03 -3.37
N GLY A 89 -12.07 -7.39 -3.38
CA GLY A 89 -10.97 -7.69 -4.29
C GLY A 89 -10.46 -9.12 -4.21
N VAL A 90 -10.41 -9.69 -3.01
CA VAL A 90 -9.99 -11.10 -2.82
C VAL A 90 -10.96 -12.07 -3.52
N ALA A 91 -12.27 -11.85 -3.36
CA ALA A 91 -13.28 -12.69 -4.00
C ALA A 91 -13.22 -12.56 -5.53
N ASP A 92 -13.07 -11.33 -6.02
CA ASP A 92 -12.96 -11.05 -7.46
C ASP A 92 -11.71 -11.69 -8.08
N LEU A 93 -10.56 -11.61 -7.40
CA LEU A 93 -9.31 -12.22 -7.86
C LEU A 93 -9.40 -13.76 -7.88
N ARG A 94 -10.05 -14.36 -6.87
CA ARG A 94 -10.37 -15.82 -6.89
C ARG A 94 -11.27 -16.20 -8.08
N ALA A 95 -12.31 -15.41 -8.31
CA ALA A 95 -13.21 -15.64 -9.44
C ALA A 95 -12.51 -15.55 -10.81
N LYS A 96 -11.45 -14.73 -10.89
CA LYS A 96 -10.57 -14.65 -12.08
C LYS A 96 -9.51 -15.75 -12.17
N GLY A 97 -9.52 -16.70 -11.25
CA GLY A 97 -8.65 -17.88 -11.28
C GLY A 97 -7.33 -17.73 -10.52
N MET A 98 -7.15 -16.68 -9.71
CA MET A 98 -5.98 -16.58 -8.84
C MET A 98 -6.09 -17.53 -7.63
N THR A 99 -5.01 -18.21 -7.32
CA THR A 99 -4.86 -18.96 -6.07
C THR A 99 -4.51 -17.99 -4.94
N VAL A 100 -5.42 -17.78 -3.99
CA VAL A 100 -5.23 -16.84 -2.89
C VAL A 100 -4.86 -17.58 -1.60
N ILE A 101 -3.73 -17.22 -1.03
CA ILE A 101 -3.23 -17.68 0.27
C ILE A 101 -3.54 -16.60 1.30
N ASP A 102 -4.54 -16.84 2.15
CA ASP A 102 -5.00 -15.91 3.19
C ASP A 102 -4.61 -16.33 4.61
N ASN A 103 -4.24 -17.60 4.80
CA ASN A 103 -3.75 -18.10 6.07
C ASN A 103 -2.22 -18.00 6.16
N VAL A 104 -1.72 -16.78 6.38
CA VAL A 104 -0.28 -16.48 6.48
C VAL A 104 0.16 -16.53 7.93
N ASP A 105 1.16 -17.37 8.24
CA ASP A 105 1.80 -17.43 9.55
C ASP A 105 2.70 -16.19 9.77
N LYS A 106 2.08 -15.11 10.20
CA LYS A 106 2.80 -13.83 10.45
C LYS A 106 3.87 -13.95 11.53
N ALA A 107 3.70 -14.88 12.49
CA ALA A 107 4.68 -15.06 13.56
C ALA A 107 6.04 -15.53 13.02
N LYS A 108 6.03 -16.40 12.00
CA LYS A 108 7.28 -16.83 11.34
C LYS A 108 7.98 -15.67 10.63
N PHE A 109 7.24 -14.77 9.98
CA PHE A 109 7.81 -13.57 9.37
C PHE A 109 8.43 -12.65 10.41
N VAL A 110 7.72 -12.40 11.52
CA VAL A 110 8.25 -11.58 12.63
C VAL A 110 9.52 -12.18 13.22
N ALA A 111 9.55 -13.50 13.43
CA ALA A 111 10.73 -14.19 13.94
C ALA A 111 11.93 -14.08 12.99
N ALA A 112 11.70 -14.23 11.69
CA ALA A 112 12.75 -14.09 10.67
C ALA A 112 13.33 -12.67 10.58
N LEU A 113 12.54 -11.64 10.93
CA LEU A 113 12.95 -10.24 10.92
C LEU A 113 13.64 -9.76 12.21
N ALA A 114 13.70 -10.58 13.26
CA ALA A 114 14.30 -10.19 14.53
C ALA A 114 15.73 -9.61 14.41
N PRO A 115 16.68 -10.19 13.60
CA PRO A 115 18.01 -9.63 13.42
C PRO A 115 17.99 -8.23 12.79
N VAL A 116 17.12 -8.01 11.80
CA VAL A 116 16.96 -6.72 11.11
C VAL A 116 16.41 -5.65 12.04
N ASN A 117 15.46 -6.02 12.90
CA ASN A 117 14.92 -5.11 13.92
C ASN A 117 16.01 -4.61 14.88
N ALA A 118 16.96 -5.48 15.27
CA ALA A 118 18.07 -5.09 16.11
C ALA A 118 19.04 -4.09 15.43
N GLU A 119 19.21 -4.19 14.12
CA GLU A 119 19.97 -3.20 13.33
C GLU A 119 19.24 -1.85 13.27
N PHE A 120 17.94 -1.85 13.05
CA PHE A 120 17.14 -0.63 13.05
C PHE A 120 17.14 0.06 14.43
N GLU A 121 17.10 -0.70 15.53
CA GLU A 121 17.23 -0.14 16.87
C GLU A 121 18.58 0.58 17.09
N LYS A 122 19.66 0.03 16.52
CA LYS A 122 20.98 0.69 16.56
C LYS A 122 21.00 1.99 15.73
N GLN A 123 20.35 1.98 14.57
CA GLN A 123 20.38 3.11 13.64
C GLN A 123 19.44 4.25 14.04
N PHE A 124 18.23 3.94 14.48
CA PHE A 124 17.17 4.91 14.73
C PHE A 124 16.85 5.14 16.22
N GLY A 125 17.45 4.34 17.09
CA GLY A 125 17.20 4.35 18.52
C GLY A 125 15.96 3.52 18.92
N LYS A 126 16.12 2.78 20.02
CA LYS A 126 15.06 1.89 20.54
C LYS A 126 13.74 2.64 20.80
N ALA A 127 13.80 3.86 21.33
CA ALA A 127 12.60 4.65 21.64
C ALA A 127 11.75 4.97 20.40
N ALA A 128 12.35 5.17 19.22
CA ALA A 128 11.63 5.40 17.98
C ALA A 128 10.94 4.11 17.50
N ILE A 129 11.61 2.99 17.60
CA ILE A 129 11.06 1.68 17.21
C ILE A 129 9.92 1.26 18.14
N ASP A 130 10.09 1.45 19.47
CA ASP A 130 9.05 1.14 20.45
C ASP A 130 7.78 1.95 20.20
N LYS A 131 7.89 3.26 19.86
CA LYS A 131 6.73 4.07 19.49
C LYS A 131 5.92 3.50 18.33
N ILE A 132 6.57 2.83 17.39
CA ILE A 132 5.88 2.17 16.25
C ILE A 132 5.22 0.87 16.72
N ARG A 133 5.92 0.07 17.53
CA ARG A 133 5.42 -1.20 18.06
C ARG A 133 4.23 -1.05 19.00
N ASP A 134 4.21 0.03 19.78
CA ASP A 134 3.20 0.28 20.81
C ASP A 134 1.90 0.89 20.23
N VAL A 135 1.86 1.22 18.94
CA VAL A 135 0.64 1.64 18.25
C VAL A 135 -0.30 0.44 18.14
N LYS A 136 -1.48 0.59 18.78
CA LYS A 136 -2.56 -0.40 18.79
C LYS A 136 -3.62 -0.09 17.75
#